data_9b9f57e4af42a347f24d7e9dd0b41b64
#
_entry.id   9b9f57e4af42a347f24d7e9dd0b41b64
#
_cell.length_a   1.000
_cell.length_b   1.000
_cell.length_c   1.000
_cell.angle_alpha   90.00
_cell.angle_beta   90.00
_cell.angle_gamma   90.00
#
_symmetry.space_group_name_H-M   'P 1'
#
loop_
_entity.id
_entity.type
_entity.pdbx_description
1 polymer ?
#
loop_
_entity_poly.entity_id
_entity_poly.type
_entity_poly.pdbx_seq_one_letter_code
_entity_poly.pdbx_strand_id
1 'polypeptide(L)'
;MARKAYSEEDRVQVRNALMTTMIQCIADRGLIHSSIDVLCRKVGISKTFFYSFFSSKEELVLYALRYQQPKLLDYARSLMEDPGLSWRAGVETFLKNCCYGAKSGVAVLSIEEEQQVRHCLSEENFQAFRRDQIIFYGKLLSIFS
;
A
#
# COMPACT_ATOMS: atom_id res chain seq x y z
N MET A 1 -21.25 22.98 -18.90
CA MET A 1 -20.77 22.77 -17.52
C MET A 1 -19.28 23.05 -17.45
N ALA A 2 -18.92 23.93 -16.55
CA ALA A 2 -17.49 24.21 -16.32
C ALA A 2 -16.84 22.97 -15.71
N ARG A 3 -15.70 22.54 -16.27
CA ARG A 3 -14.88 21.52 -15.66
C ARG A 3 -14.36 22.05 -14.32
N LYS A 4 -14.51 21.26 -13.27
CA LYS A 4 -13.90 21.58 -11.99
C LYS A 4 -12.39 21.58 -12.17
N ALA A 5 -11.77 22.73 -11.92
CA ALA A 5 -10.31 22.82 -11.91
C ALA A 5 -9.79 22.23 -10.60
N TYR A 6 -8.89 21.26 -10.68
CA TYR A 6 -8.24 20.69 -9.51
C TYR A 6 -6.97 21.50 -9.21
N SER A 7 -6.88 22.00 -7.98
CA SER A 7 -5.66 22.64 -7.48
C SER A 7 -4.60 21.57 -7.22
N GLU A 8 -3.35 21.99 -7.01
CA GLU A 8 -2.28 21.07 -6.59
C GLU A 8 -2.63 20.36 -5.29
N GLU A 9 -3.26 21.06 -4.36
CA GLU A 9 -3.72 20.48 -3.10
C GLU A 9 -4.81 19.43 -3.33
N ASP A 10 -5.79 19.71 -4.20
CA ASP A 10 -6.82 18.73 -4.59
C ASP A 10 -6.18 17.50 -5.22
N ARG A 11 -5.18 17.67 -6.07
CA ARG A 11 -4.47 16.57 -6.72
C ARG A 11 -3.77 15.68 -5.70
N VAL A 12 -3.10 16.27 -4.72
CA VAL A 12 -2.45 15.53 -3.64
C VAL A 12 -3.48 14.71 -2.86
N GLN A 13 -4.61 15.30 -2.54
CA GLN A 13 -5.70 14.61 -1.82
C GLN A 13 -6.24 13.43 -2.63
N VAL A 14 -6.48 13.61 -3.92
CA VAL A 14 -6.96 12.52 -4.81
C VAL A 14 -5.92 11.42 -4.90
N ARG A 15 -4.65 11.77 -5.08
CA ARG A 15 -3.56 10.78 -5.14
C ARG A 15 -3.48 9.96 -3.86
N ASN A 16 -3.56 10.61 -2.71
CA ASN A 16 -3.54 9.92 -1.42
C ASN A 16 -4.79 9.04 -1.23
N ALA A 17 -5.95 9.51 -1.67
CA ALA A 17 -7.18 8.73 -1.63
C ALA A 17 -7.08 7.47 -2.50
N LEU A 18 -6.46 7.56 -3.68
CA LEU A 18 -6.22 6.41 -4.55
C LEU A 18 -5.31 5.38 -3.86
N MET A 19 -4.23 5.82 -3.25
CA MET A 19 -3.31 4.93 -2.54
C MET A 19 -3.99 4.25 -1.34
N THR A 20 -4.71 5.00 -0.53
CA THR A 20 -5.44 4.48 0.63
C THR A 20 -6.52 3.49 0.20
N THR A 21 -7.27 3.82 -0.86
CA THR A 21 -8.33 2.96 -1.38
C THR A 21 -7.75 1.66 -1.94
N MET A 22 -6.62 1.74 -2.65
CA MET A 22 -5.94 0.54 -3.15
C MET A 22 -5.51 -0.38 -2.01
N ILE A 23 -4.94 0.18 -0.94
CA ILE A 23 -4.55 -0.59 0.25
C ILE A 23 -5.77 -1.32 0.83
N GLN A 24 -6.87 -0.62 1.01
CA GLN A 24 -8.10 -1.22 1.54
C GLN A 24 -8.67 -2.29 0.62
N CYS A 25 -8.66 -2.06 -0.68
CA CYS A 25 -9.15 -3.04 -1.66
C CYS A 25 -8.30 -4.31 -1.65
N ILE A 26 -6.98 -4.19 -1.61
CA ILE A 26 -6.09 -5.36 -1.53
C ILE A 26 -6.34 -6.12 -0.23
N ALA A 27 -6.47 -5.42 0.90
CA ALA A 27 -6.71 -6.03 2.19
C ALA A 27 -8.05 -6.78 2.24
N ASP A 28 -9.09 -6.23 1.61
CA ASP A 28 -10.45 -6.78 1.67
C ASP A 28 -10.71 -7.86 0.62
N ARG A 29 -10.21 -7.67 -0.61
CA ARG A 29 -10.61 -8.48 -1.78
C ARG A 29 -9.44 -9.06 -2.56
N GLY A 30 -8.24 -8.60 -2.31
CA GLY A 30 -7.07 -8.92 -3.10
C GLY A 30 -6.95 -8.08 -4.37
N LEU A 31 -5.76 -8.09 -4.96
CA LEU A 31 -5.43 -7.26 -6.11
C LEU A 31 -6.27 -7.58 -7.35
N ILE A 32 -6.55 -8.86 -7.60
CA ILE A 32 -7.31 -9.31 -8.78
C ILE A 32 -8.70 -8.67 -8.84
N HIS A 33 -9.33 -8.49 -7.68
CA HIS A 33 -10.68 -7.94 -7.57
C HIS A 33 -10.70 -6.41 -7.39
N SER A 34 -9.55 -5.76 -7.54
CA SER A 34 -9.39 -4.31 -7.34
C SER A 34 -9.08 -3.65 -8.69
N SER A 35 -10.11 -3.52 -9.53
CA SER A 35 -9.96 -2.90 -10.84
C SER A 35 -9.86 -1.37 -10.76
N ILE A 36 -9.31 -0.75 -11.81
CA ILE A 36 -9.26 0.71 -11.93
C ILE A 36 -10.68 1.31 -11.86
N ASP A 37 -11.67 0.65 -12.49
CA ASP A 37 -13.07 1.10 -12.45
C ASP A 37 -13.62 1.15 -11.03
N VAL A 38 -13.33 0.13 -10.24
CA VAL A 38 -13.74 0.07 -8.82
C VAL A 38 -13.08 1.19 -8.03
N LEU A 39 -11.78 1.39 -8.22
CA LEU A 39 -11.03 2.44 -7.52
C LEU A 39 -11.56 3.84 -7.87
N CYS A 40 -11.75 4.11 -9.14
CA CYS A 40 -12.26 5.39 -9.61
C CYS A 40 -13.65 5.69 -9.06
N ARG A 41 -14.51 4.67 -9.02
CA ARG A 41 -15.85 4.81 -8.45
C ARG A 41 -15.81 5.13 -6.96
N LYS A 42 -14.95 4.45 -6.22
CA LYS A 42 -14.80 4.67 -4.77
C LYS A 42 -14.23 6.05 -4.44
N VAL A 43 -13.29 6.53 -5.25
CA VAL A 43 -12.66 7.85 -5.05
C VAL A 43 -13.51 8.98 -5.64
N GLY A 44 -14.37 8.67 -6.62
CA GLY A 44 -15.22 9.66 -7.28
C GLY A 44 -14.53 10.43 -8.39
N ILE A 45 -13.68 9.75 -9.17
CA ILE A 45 -12.95 10.35 -10.29
C ILE A 45 -13.17 9.54 -11.57
N SER A 46 -12.84 10.16 -12.71
CA SER A 46 -12.85 9.47 -14.01
C SER A 46 -11.58 8.64 -14.20
N LYS A 47 -11.64 7.65 -15.08
CA LYS A 47 -10.46 6.89 -15.51
C LYS A 47 -9.39 7.78 -16.13
N THR A 48 -9.79 8.76 -16.93
CA THR A 48 -8.87 9.70 -17.55
C THR A 48 -8.09 10.45 -16.48
N PHE A 49 -8.77 10.88 -15.42
CA PHE A 49 -8.12 11.57 -14.30
C PHE A 49 -7.18 10.64 -13.54
N PHE A 50 -7.57 9.37 -13.35
CA PHE A 50 -6.70 8.36 -12.76
C PHE A 50 -5.37 8.26 -13.51
N TYR A 51 -5.43 8.17 -14.84
CA TYR A 51 -4.22 8.03 -15.67
C TYR A 51 -3.34 9.28 -15.69
N SER A 52 -3.80 10.40 -15.16
CA SER A 52 -2.94 11.56 -14.93
C SER A 52 -2.03 11.40 -13.70
N PHE A 53 -2.32 10.42 -12.83
CA PHE A 53 -1.50 10.13 -11.64
C PHE A 53 -0.65 8.88 -11.81
N PHE A 54 -1.22 7.82 -12.38
CA PHE A 54 -0.58 6.50 -12.49
C PHE A 54 -0.79 5.94 -13.88
N SER A 55 0.24 5.33 -14.44
CA SER A 55 0.17 4.75 -15.79
C SER A 55 -0.56 3.41 -15.80
N SER A 56 -0.66 2.74 -14.66
CA SER A 56 -1.31 1.43 -14.54
C SER A 56 -1.76 1.19 -13.10
N LYS A 57 -2.59 0.17 -12.93
CA LYS A 57 -2.99 -0.32 -11.60
C LYS A 57 -1.77 -0.77 -10.80
N GLU A 58 -0.86 -1.46 -11.44
CA GLU A 58 0.34 -2.01 -10.80
C GLU A 58 1.30 -0.92 -10.33
N GLU A 59 1.40 0.18 -11.09
CA GLU A 59 2.16 1.35 -10.63
C GLU A 59 1.53 1.94 -9.37
N LEU A 60 0.20 2.06 -9.32
CA LEU A 60 -0.48 2.51 -8.10
C LEU A 60 -0.19 1.57 -6.92
N VAL A 61 -0.16 0.25 -7.14
CA VAL A 61 0.19 -0.71 -6.09
C VAL A 61 1.56 -0.40 -5.51
N LEU A 62 2.55 -0.16 -6.36
CA LEU A 62 3.91 0.18 -5.95
C LEU A 62 3.92 1.40 -5.02
N TYR A 63 3.24 2.48 -5.41
CA TYR A 63 3.19 3.70 -4.60
C TYR A 63 2.34 3.53 -3.33
N ALA A 64 1.28 2.74 -3.41
CA ALA A 64 0.42 2.45 -2.25
C ALA A 64 1.18 1.67 -1.17
N LEU A 65 1.94 0.64 -1.56
CA LEU A 65 2.76 -0.12 -0.62
C LEU A 65 3.85 0.75 0.00
N ARG A 66 4.49 1.60 -0.79
CA ARG A 66 5.47 2.57 -0.28
C ARG A 66 4.83 3.54 0.71
N TYR A 67 3.63 3.99 0.43
CA TYR A 67 2.86 4.88 1.32
C TYR A 67 2.52 4.20 2.65
N GLN A 68 2.25 2.90 2.62
CA GLN A 68 1.90 2.10 3.81
C GLN A 68 3.10 1.82 4.71
N GLN A 69 4.29 1.66 4.15
CA GLN A 69 5.47 1.19 4.88
C GLN A 69 5.80 1.99 6.14
N PRO A 70 5.85 3.33 6.13
CA PRO A 70 6.15 4.10 7.35
C PRO A 70 5.17 3.84 8.48
N LYS A 71 3.89 3.65 8.17
CA LYS A 71 2.86 3.37 9.17
C LYS A 71 3.08 2.02 9.83
N LEU A 72 3.51 1.02 9.06
CA LEU A 72 3.83 -0.31 9.59
C LEU A 72 5.06 -0.26 10.48
N LEU A 73 6.08 0.50 10.10
CA LEU A 73 7.28 0.67 10.92
C LEU A 73 6.97 1.39 12.24
N ASP A 74 6.15 2.43 12.20
CA ASP A 74 5.72 3.14 13.41
C ASP A 74 4.91 2.23 14.33
N TYR A 75 4.05 1.40 13.76
CA TYR A 75 3.29 0.41 14.53
C TYR A 75 4.23 -0.61 15.19
N ALA A 76 5.19 -1.13 14.45
CA ALA A 76 6.19 -2.06 15.00
C ALA A 76 6.96 -1.42 16.16
N ARG A 77 7.41 -0.18 16.01
CA ARG A 77 8.09 0.55 17.10
C ARG A 77 7.20 0.69 18.33
N SER A 78 5.94 1.05 18.14
CA SER A 78 5.00 1.23 19.25
C SER A 78 4.82 -0.07 20.04
N LEU A 79 4.80 -1.22 19.38
CA LEU A 79 4.71 -2.52 20.03
C LEU A 79 5.99 -2.86 20.80
N MET A 80 7.16 -2.55 20.25
CA MET A 80 8.44 -2.83 20.91
C MET A 80 8.69 -1.90 22.09
N GLU A 81 8.14 -0.71 22.07
CA GLU A 81 8.27 0.28 23.16
C GLU A 81 7.20 0.13 24.24
N ASP A 82 6.19 -0.72 24.04
CA ASP A 82 5.11 -0.94 25.00
C ASP A 82 5.63 -1.75 26.20
N PRO A 83 5.67 -1.14 27.41
CA PRO A 83 6.18 -1.85 28.59
C PRO A 83 5.27 -2.99 29.06
N GLY A 84 4.02 -3.03 28.59
CA GLY A 84 3.07 -4.10 28.89
C GLY A 84 3.23 -5.34 28.03
N LEU A 85 4.11 -5.30 27.01
CA LEU A 85 4.32 -6.42 26.11
C LEU A 85 5.75 -6.94 26.20
N SER A 86 5.88 -8.27 26.25
CA SER A 86 7.19 -8.90 26.04
C SER A 86 7.58 -8.74 24.56
N TRP A 87 8.88 -8.88 24.27
CA TRP A 87 9.36 -8.86 22.89
C TRP A 87 8.58 -9.83 22.00
N ARG A 88 8.43 -11.07 22.49
CA ARG A 88 7.71 -12.12 21.78
C ARG A 88 6.26 -11.74 21.50
N ALA A 89 5.56 -11.24 22.53
CA ALA A 89 4.16 -10.83 22.39
C ALA A 89 4.01 -9.68 21.39
N GLY A 90 4.94 -8.74 21.40
CA GLY A 90 4.95 -7.64 20.44
C GLY A 90 5.13 -8.11 19.01
N VAL A 91 6.11 -8.98 18.75
CA VAL A 91 6.34 -9.56 17.41
C VAL A 91 5.13 -10.37 16.95
N GLU A 92 4.59 -11.23 17.81
CA GLU A 92 3.40 -12.03 17.48
C GLU A 92 2.20 -11.14 17.16
N THR A 93 2.00 -10.08 17.92
CA THR A 93 0.92 -9.11 17.67
C THR A 93 1.08 -8.43 16.32
N PHE A 94 2.30 -7.99 15.98
CA PHE A 94 2.59 -7.39 14.70
C PHE A 94 2.28 -8.36 13.55
N LEU A 95 2.80 -9.58 13.62
CA LEU A 95 2.59 -10.58 12.58
C LEU A 95 1.10 -10.91 12.41
N LYS A 96 0.40 -11.09 13.51
CA LYS A 96 -1.03 -11.39 13.49
C LYS A 96 -1.84 -10.28 12.82
N ASN A 97 -1.56 -9.03 13.15
CA ASN A 97 -2.32 -7.90 12.65
C ASN A 97 -1.93 -7.49 11.23
N CYS A 98 -0.67 -7.67 10.84
CA CYS A 98 -0.16 -7.19 9.57
C CYS A 98 0.00 -8.28 8.49
N CYS A 99 0.17 -9.55 8.89
CA CYS A 99 0.45 -10.63 7.94
C CYS A 99 -0.68 -11.64 7.81
N TYR A 100 -1.44 -11.89 8.88
CA TYR A 100 -2.46 -12.93 8.90
C TYR A 100 -3.90 -12.40 9.01
N GLY A 101 -4.05 -11.11 9.27
CA GLY A 101 -5.37 -10.53 9.49
C GLY A 101 -5.98 -9.96 8.22
N ALA A 102 -6.87 -10.69 7.58
CA ALA A 102 -7.62 -10.19 6.42
C ALA A 102 -8.41 -8.90 6.72
N LYS A 103 -8.62 -8.59 7.99
CA LYS A 103 -9.39 -7.41 8.42
C LYS A 103 -8.53 -6.30 9.03
N SER A 104 -7.21 -6.42 8.92
CA SER A 104 -6.29 -5.45 9.55
C SER A 104 -6.18 -4.13 8.78
N GLY A 105 -6.67 -4.06 7.55
CA GLY A 105 -6.51 -2.88 6.69
C GLY A 105 -5.11 -2.73 6.12
N VAL A 106 -4.27 -3.75 6.24
CA VAL A 106 -2.91 -3.77 5.69
C VAL A 106 -2.91 -4.53 4.36
N ALA A 107 -2.35 -3.93 3.33
CA ALA A 107 -2.20 -4.58 2.04
C ALA A 107 -0.99 -5.51 2.06
N VAL A 108 -1.23 -6.80 1.84
CA VAL A 108 -0.19 -7.82 1.69
C VAL A 108 -0.45 -8.55 0.39
N LEU A 109 0.53 -8.58 -0.50
CA LEU A 109 0.40 -9.27 -1.78
C LEU A 109 0.71 -10.75 -1.60
N SER A 110 -0.11 -11.60 -2.23
CA SER A 110 0.21 -13.02 -2.40
C SER A 110 1.37 -13.19 -3.38
N ILE A 111 1.93 -14.39 -3.46
CA ILE A 111 3.00 -14.70 -4.42
C ILE A 111 2.51 -14.47 -5.85
N GLU A 112 1.29 -14.88 -6.16
CA GLU A 112 0.68 -14.69 -7.48
C GLU A 112 0.48 -13.22 -7.80
N GLU A 113 0.06 -12.43 -6.82
CA GLU A 113 -0.11 -10.99 -6.98
C GLU A 113 1.22 -10.28 -7.19
N GLU A 114 2.27 -10.66 -6.47
CA GLU A 114 3.62 -10.13 -6.69
C GLU A 114 4.12 -10.44 -8.10
N GLN A 115 3.86 -11.65 -8.60
CA GLN A 115 4.22 -12.03 -9.96
C GLN A 115 3.46 -11.18 -10.99
N GLN A 116 2.19 -10.92 -10.77
CA GLN A 116 1.40 -10.06 -11.64
C GLN A 116 1.97 -8.64 -11.68
N VAL A 117 2.28 -8.08 -10.52
CA VAL A 117 2.89 -6.74 -10.42
C VAL A 117 4.23 -6.73 -11.17
N ARG A 118 5.05 -7.75 -10.98
CA ARG A 118 6.33 -7.89 -11.67
C ARG A 118 6.19 -7.87 -13.19
N HIS A 119 5.20 -8.62 -13.72
CA HIS A 119 4.99 -8.70 -15.18
C HIS A 119 4.49 -7.39 -15.78
N CYS A 120 3.76 -6.60 -15.01
CA CYS A 120 3.11 -5.39 -15.51
C CYS A 120 3.91 -4.11 -15.25
N LEU A 121 4.96 -4.16 -14.42
CA LEU A 121 5.84 -3.03 -14.20
C LEU A 121 6.99 -3.01 -15.20
N SER A 122 7.49 -1.80 -15.53
CA SER A 122 8.74 -1.67 -16.23
C SER A 122 9.87 -2.25 -15.38
N GLU A 123 10.99 -2.60 -16.02
CA GLU A 123 12.15 -3.11 -15.29
C GLU A 123 12.64 -2.10 -14.24
N GLU A 124 12.66 -0.81 -14.58
CA GLU A 124 13.04 0.26 -13.67
C GLU A 124 12.12 0.32 -12.44
N ASN A 125 10.80 0.29 -12.66
CA ASN A 125 9.82 0.33 -11.57
C ASN A 125 9.87 -0.94 -10.73
N PHE A 126 10.09 -2.09 -11.34
CA PHE A 126 10.24 -3.35 -10.61
C PHE A 126 11.48 -3.33 -9.72
N GLN A 127 12.62 -2.82 -10.21
CA GLN A 127 13.84 -2.70 -9.40
C GLN A 127 13.64 -1.72 -8.25
N ALA A 128 12.92 -0.61 -8.48
CA ALA A 128 12.58 0.34 -7.41
C ALA A 128 11.70 -0.32 -6.34
N PHE A 129 10.68 -1.07 -6.75
CA PHE A 129 9.80 -1.83 -5.85
C PHE A 129 10.60 -2.81 -5.00
N ARG A 130 11.50 -3.57 -5.62
CA ARG A 130 12.34 -4.54 -4.93
C ARG A 130 13.26 -3.87 -3.91
N ARG A 131 13.90 -2.74 -4.27
CA ARG A 131 14.72 -1.98 -3.34
C ARG A 131 13.93 -1.48 -2.15
N ASP A 132 12.73 -0.95 -2.38
CA ASP A 132 11.86 -0.46 -1.31
C ASP A 132 11.52 -1.59 -0.32
N GLN A 133 11.22 -2.79 -0.82
CA GLN A 133 10.93 -3.93 0.03
C GLN A 133 12.15 -4.36 0.85
N ILE A 134 13.31 -4.42 0.25
CA ILE A 134 14.55 -4.79 0.95
C ILE A 134 14.84 -3.80 2.08
N ILE A 135 14.72 -2.51 1.80
CA ILE A 135 14.93 -1.45 2.79
C ILE A 135 13.90 -1.55 3.92
N PHE A 136 12.64 -1.77 3.56
CA PHE A 136 11.56 -1.90 4.53
C PHE A 136 11.79 -3.08 5.47
N TYR A 137 12.08 -4.26 4.93
CA TYR A 137 12.33 -5.45 5.75
C TYR A 137 13.58 -5.29 6.62
N GLY A 138 14.62 -4.64 6.10
CA GLY A 138 15.81 -4.33 6.88
C GLY A 138 15.51 -3.46 8.09
N LYS A 139 14.72 -2.41 7.90
CA LYS A 139 14.26 -1.53 8.98
C LYS A 139 13.38 -2.27 9.98
N LEU A 140 12.46 -3.10 9.48
CA LEU A 140 11.55 -3.87 10.33
C LEU A 140 12.33 -4.84 11.23
N LEU A 141 13.28 -5.59 10.65
CA LEU A 141 14.12 -6.50 11.41
C LEU A 141 14.96 -5.75 12.46
N SER A 142 15.46 -4.56 12.12
CA SER A 142 16.19 -3.71 13.06
C SER A 142 15.33 -3.30 14.25
N ILE A 143 14.06 -3.00 14.03
CA ILE A 143 13.12 -2.65 15.11
C ILE A 143 12.91 -3.84 16.05
N PHE A 144 12.85 -5.05 15.50
CA PHE A 144 12.62 -6.28 16.27
C PHE A 144 13.90 -6.87 16.87
N SER A 145 15.05 -6.31 16.58
CA SER A 145 16.33 -6.82 17.10
C SER A 145 16.59 -6.47 18.57
#